data_f33192a14923368959e8445c2c88be6f
#
_entry.id   f33192a14923368959e8445c2c88be6f
#
_cell.length_a   1.000
_cell.length_b   1.000
_cell.length_c   1.000
_cell.angle_alpha   90.00
_cell.angle_beta   90.00
_cell.angle_gamma   90.00
#
_symmetry.space_group_name_H-M   'P 1'
#
loop_
_entity.id
_entity.type
_entity.pdbx_description
1 polymer ?
#
loop_
_entity_poly.entity_id
_entity_poly.type
_entity_poly.pdbx_seq_one_letter_code
_entity_poly.pdbx_strand_id
1 'polypeptide(L)'
;MKKIGIILAIIMMGLSLNMKAQTTSLDEAVDFTVTDCHGTEINLFEILDRGQAVLIDFFFYTCSGCRQIAPYISGAYTEMGCNMHDVFFMEISDIDNNAMCLQWCDEFNVEFPTVGRDGGGAEVHSLYGITACPTVILIMPDRSIPIKGYPPMYPFSVGEVVQLLGQYGNLQPHDCSGLLVDSPDEVQTLGVYPNPASEVLTITGIESLESVSVFNILGQKMDEFQTSESVFPISTANYPDGTYFVKTGQGQSKSFVILH
;
A
#
# COMPACT_ATOMS: atom_id res chain seq x y z
N MET A 1 4.18 -65.79 -50.63
CA MET A 1 3.34 -65.32 -49.50
C MET A 1 3.90 -63.98 -49.05
N LYS A 2 3.29 -62.87 -49.52
CA LYS A 2 3.72 -61.53 -49.21
C LYS A 2 2.91 -60.99 -47.98
N LYS A 3 3.62 -60.63 -46.90
CA LYS A 3 3.00 -59.99 -45.73
C LYS A 3 2.84 -58.52 -46.04
N ILE A 4 1.60 -58.05 -46.09
CA ILE A 4 1.24 -56.65 -46.21
C ILE A 4 1.22 -56.10 -44.80
N GLY A 5 2.20 -55.24 -44.49
CA GLY A 5 2.20 -54.49 -43.26
C GLY A 5 1.32 -53.27 -43.40
N ILE A 6 0.25 -53.21 -42.62
CA ILE A 6 -0.59 -52.01 -42.49
C ILE A 6 0.09 -51.05 -41.53
N ILE A 7 0.62 -49.96 -42.07
CA ILE A 7 1.12 -48.82 -41.26
C ILE A 7 -0.08 -47.97 -40.89
N LEU A 8 -0.52 -48.08 -39.63
CA LEU A 8 -1.54 -47.22 -39.06
C LEU A 8 -0.88 -45.87 -38.74
N ALA A 9 -1.00 -44.90 -39.62
CA ALA A 9 -0.59 -43.54 -39.36
C ALA A 9 -1.61 -42.89 -38.39
N ILE A 10 -1.27 -42.83 -37.12
CA ILE A 10 -2.02 -42.05 -36.13
C ILE A 10 -1.74 -40.57 -36.43
N ILE A 11 -2.68 -39.92 -37.11
CA ILE A 11 -2.71 -38.47 -37.23
C ILE A 11 -3.10 -37.96 -35.85
N MET A 12 -2.08 -37.61 -35.05
CA MET A 12 -2.27 -36.76 -33.87
C MET A 12 -2.65 -35.36 -34.39
N MET A 13 -3.94 -35.13 -34.55
CA MET A 13 -4.51 -33.84 -34.77
C MET A 13 -4.36 -33.08 -33.43
N GLY A 14 -3.25 -32.35 -33.30
CA GLY A 14 -3.02 -31.47 -32.13
C GLY A 14 -4.15 -30.45 -32.09
N LEU A 15 -5.17 -30.71 -31.26
CA LEU A 15 -6.02 -29.66 -30.79
C LEU A 15 -5.11 -28.75 -29.93
N SER A 16 -4.57 -27.70 -30.52
CA SER A 16 -4.11 -26.54 -29.76
C SER A 16 -5.36 -25.94 -29.11
N LEU A 17 -5.62 -26.37 -27.88
CA LEU A 17 -6.46 -25.62 -26.97
C LEU A 17 -5.78 -24.25 -26.84
N ASN A 18 -6.31 -23.27 -27.55
CA ASN A 18 -6.01 -21.87 -27.25
C ASN A 18 -6.55 -21.60 -25.83
N MET A 19 -5.78 -21.96 -24.84
CA MET A 19 -6.00 -21.42 -23.50
C MET A 19 -5.78 -19.91 -23.65
N LYS A 20 -6.88 -19.17 -23.70
CA LYS A 20 -6.80 -17.71 -23.58
C LYS A 20 -6.10 -17.47 -22.25
N ALA A 21 -4.95 -16.82 -22.29
CA ALA A 21 -4.29 -16.39 -21.08
C ALA A 21 -5.25 -15.49 -20.30
N GLN A 22 -5.27 -15.65 -19.00
CA GLN A 22 -6.00 -14.77 -18.08
C GLN A 22 -5.29 -13.41 -18.06
N THR A 23 -5.64 -12.54 -19.02
CA THR A 23 -4.92 -11.29 -19.25
C THR A 23 -5.87 -10.19 -19.66
N THR A 24 -5.53 -8.93 -19.35
CA THR A 24 -6.10 -7.77 -20.05
C THR A 24 -5.41 -7.59 -21.41
N SER A 25 -6.15 -7.07 -22.38
CA SER A 25 -5.60 -6.68 -23.68
C SER A 25 -5.08 -5.24 -23.72
N LEU A 26 -5.27 -4.48 -22.65
CA LEU A 26 -4.86 -3.09 -22.58
C LEU A 26 -3.34 -2.97 -22.40
N ASP A 27 -2.74 -2.00 -23.08
CA ASP A 27 -1.34 -1.60 -22.89
C ASP A 27 -1.23 -0.43 -21.91
N GLU A 28 -2.30 0.36 -21.83
CA GLU A 28 -2.40 1.57 -21.01
C GLU A 28 -3.70 1.53 -20.20
N ALA A 29 -3.64 2.04 -18.98
CA ALA A 29 -4.76 2.04 -18.06
C ALA A 29 -5.86 3.00 -18.51
N VAL A 30 -7.10 2.59 -18.29
CA VAL A 30 -8.29 3.41 -18.44
C VAL A 30 -8.80 3.75 -17.04
N ASP A 31 -9.10 5.03 -16.79
CA ASP A 31 -9.55 5.49 -15.49
C ASP A 31 -10.89 4.90 -15.08
N PHE A 32 -11.05 4.70 -13.78
CA PHE A 32 -12.32 4.31 -13.18
C PHE A 32 -12.43 4.85 -11.75
N THR A 33 -13.66 4.98 -11.28
CA THR A 33 -13.99 5.23 -9.88
C THR A 33 -14.88 4.12 -9.37
N VAL A 34 -14.54 3.57 -8.23
CA VAL A 34 -15.25 2.44 -7.58
C VAL A 34 -15.47 2.74 -6.10
N THR A 35 -16.37 1.98 -5.48
CA THR A 35 -16.58 2.01 -4.02
C THR A 35 -16.28 0.64 -3.45
N ASP A 36 -15.39 0.54 -2.47
CA ASP A 36 -15.06 -0.72 -1.83
C ASP A 36 -16.20 -1.24 -0.94
N CYS A 37 -16.07 -2.46 -0.43
CA CYS A 37 -17.09 -3.08 0.42
C CYS A 37 -17.28 -2.41 1.80
N HIS A 38 -16.37 -1.48 2.17
CA HIS A 38 -16.45 -0.65 3.37
C HIS A 38 -17.06 0.74 3.11
N GLY A 39 -17.35 1.07 1.83
CA GLY A 39 -17.95 2.34 1.42
C GLY A 39 -16.94 3.44 1.08
N THR A 40 -15.68 3.10 0.91
CA THR A 40 -14.62 4.04 0.51
C THR A 40 -14.62 4.20 -1.01
N GLU A 41 -14.72 5.43 -1.50
CA GLU A 41 -14.57 5.75 -2.92
C GLU A 41 -13.09 5.79 -3.30
N ILE A 42 -12.75 5.19 -4.43
CA ILE A 42 -11.40 5.04 -4.94
C ILE A 42 -11.38 5.38 -6.43
N ASN A 43 -10.53 6.32 -6.81
CA ASN A 43 -10.25 6.62 -8.21
C ASN A 43 -8.84 6.14 -8.58
N LEU A 44 -8.73 5.40 -9.68
CA LEU A 44 -7.45 4.83 -10.12
C LEU A 44 -6.42 5.92 -10.42
N PHE A 45 -6.79 6.92 -11.23
CA PHE A 45 -5.82 7.92 -11.67
C PHE A 45 -5.37 8.84 -10.54
N GLU A 46 -6.19 9.07 -9.52
CA GLU A 46 -5.76 9.79 -8.33
C GLU A 46 -4.67 9.05 -7.56
N ILE A 47 -4.68 7.71 -7.57
CA ILE A 47 -3.61 6.90 -6.95
C ILE A 47 -2.34 6.99 -7.79
N LEU A 48 -2.45 6.79 -9.11
CA LEU A 48 -1.31 6.84 -10.02
C LEU A 48 -0.64 8.23 -10.03
N ASP A 49 -1.44 9.31 -9.98
CA ASP A 49 -0.95 10.69 -9.96
C ASP A 49 -0.23 11.05 -8.64
N ARG A 50 -0.45 10.28 -7.56
CA ARG A 50 0.37 10.36 -6.33
C ARG A 50 1.70 9.61 -6.43
N GLY A 51 1.96 8.95 -7.56
CA GLY A 51 3.19 8.20 -7.82
C GLY A 51 3.16 6.74 -7.37
N GLN A 52 2.02 6.22 -6.92
CA GLN A 52 1.87 4.82 -6.54
C GLN A 52 1.51 3.97 -7.76
N ALA A 53 2.16 2.81 -7.92
CA ALA A 53 1.68 1.76 -8.81
C ALA A 53 0.46 1.08 -8.20
N VAL A 54 -0.42 0.50 -9.02
CA VAL A 54 -1.62 -0.20 -8.54
C VAL A 54 -1.59 -1.66 -8.96
N LEU A 55 -1.61 -2.57 -7.98
CA LEU A 55 -1.82 -4.00 -8.19
C LEU A 55 -3.30 -4.30 -8.04
N ILE A 56 -3.92 -4.84 -9.08
CA ILE A 56 -5.33 -5.27 -9.05
C ILE A 56 -5.39 -6.79 -9.17
N ASP A 57 -5.99 -7.48 -8.20
CA ASP A 57 -6.39 -8.89 -8.32
C ASP A 57 -7.88 -8.96 -8.66
N PHE A 58 -8.18 -9.48 -9.82
CA PHE A 58 -9.55 -9.78 -10.24
C PHE A 58 -9.93 -11.17 -9.75
N PHE A 59 -10.93 -11.24 -8.89
CA PHE A 59 -11.31 -12.45 -8.18
C PHE A 59 -12.82 -12.70 -8.18
N PHE A 60 -13.25 -13.80 -7.60
CA PHE A 60 -14.60 -14.00 -7.06
C PHE A 60 -14.57 -15.03 -5.92
N TYR A 61 -15.51 -14.92 -5.00
CA TYR A 61 -15.52 -15.64 -3.71
C TYR A 61 -15.38 -17.16 -3.85
N THR A 62 -16.07 -17.79 -4.81
CA THR A 62 -16.05 -19.25 -5.03
C THR A 62 -14.93 -19.73 -5.95
N CYS A 63 -14.08 -18.83 -6.43
CA CYS A 63 -12.96 -19.16 -7.31
C CYS A 63 -11.87 -19.93 -6.57
N SER A 64 -11.68 -21.20 -6.90
CA SER A 64 -10.68 -22.03 -6.22
C SER A 64 -9.24 -21.55 -6.44
N GLY A 65 -8.91 -20.99 -7.61
CA GLY A 65 -7.60 -20.41 -7.90
C GLY A 65 -7.37 -19.12 -7.11
N CYS A 66 -8.38 -18.25 -7.04
CA CYS A 66 -8.29 -17.00 -6.26
C CYS A 66 -8.05 -17.31 -4.78
N ARG A 67 -8.78 -18.27 -4.21
CA ARG A 67 -8.61 -18.72 -2.82
C ARG A 67 -7.21 -19.25 -2.51
N GLN A 68 -6.52 -19.78 -3.51
CA GLN A 68 -5.14 -20.27 -3.34
C GLN A 68 -4.13 -19.13 -3.32
N ILE A 69 -4.36 -18.04 -4.07
CA ILE A 69 -3.42 -16.91 -4.13
C ILE A 69 -3.70 -15.81 -3.11
N ALA A 70 -4.94 -15.68 -2.62
CA ALA A 70 -5.34 -14.62 -1.70
C ALA A 70 -4.40 -14.46 -0.48
N PRO A 71 -3.96 -15.52 0.22
CA PRO A 71 -3.03 -15.36 1.34
C PRO A 71 -1.66 -14.77 0.94
N TYR A 72 -1.25 -15.01 -0.31
CA TYR A 72 0.04 -14.51 -0.79
C TYR A 72 -0.06 -13.05 -1.24
N ILE A 73 -1.19 -12.64 -1.81
CA ILE A 73 -1.47 -11.23 -2.13
C ILE A 73 -1.61 -10.41 -0.83
N SER A 74 -2.35 -10.93 0.17
CA SER A 74 -2.45 -10.31 1.50
C SER A 74 -1.08 -10.18 2.19
N GLY A 75 -0.25 -11.22 2.12
CA GLY A 75 1.10 -11.15 2.66
C GLY A 75 2.00 -10.15 1.93
N ALA A 76 1.89 -10.09 0.59
CA ALA A 76 2.64 -9.13 -0.20
C ALA A 76 2.19 -7.68 0.06
N TYR A 77 0.89 -7.43 0.28
CA TYR A 77 0.39 -6.13 0.72
C TYR A 77 1.09 -5.67 2.00
N THR A 78 1.23 -6.56 2.99
CA THR A 78 1.93 -6.25 4.24
C THR A 78 3.42 -5.98 4.00
N GLU A 79 4.11 -6.81 3.21
CA GLU A 79 5.54 -6.62 2.93
C GLU A 79 5.83 -5.41 2.03
N MET A 80 4.84 -4.93 1.28
CA MET A 80 4.97 -3.74 0.41
C MET A 80 4.45 -2.45 1.08
N GLY A 81 4.18 -2.48 2.39
CA GLY A 81 3.90 -1.29 3.19
C GLY A 81 2.44 -0.85 3.21
N CYS A 82 1.49 -1.78 3.12
CA CYS A 82 0.07 -1.55 3.46
C CYS A 82 -0.57 -0.37 2.71
N ASN A 83 -0.35 -0.24 1.40
CA ASN A 83 -0.84 0.86 0.54
C ASN A 83 -0.30 2.26 0.88
N MET A 84 0.69 2.36 1.75
CA MET A 84 1.21 3.65 2.19
C MET A 84 2.47 4.11 1.43
N HIS A 85 3.03 3.23 0.59
CA HIS A 85 4.27 3.44 -0.14
C HIS A 85 4.08 3.29 -1.65
N ASP A 86 4.99 2.60 -2.33
CA ASP A 86 5.11 2.60 -3.78
C ASP A 86 3.98 1.86 -4.50
N VAL A 87 3.30 0.93 -3.83
CA VAL A 87 2.27 0.07 -4.43
C VAL A 87 0.96 0.15 -3.65
N PHE A 88 -0.12 0.35 -4.37
CA PHE A 88 -1.49 0.27 -3.88
C PHE A 88 -2.12 -1.05 -4.33
N PHE A 89 -2.53 -1.89 -3.39
CA PHE A 89 -3.21 -3.15 -3.62
C PHE A 89 -4.72 -2.96 -3.57
N MET A 90 -5.44 -3.59 -4.48
CA MET A 90 -6.89 -3.70 -4.44
C MET A 90 -7.38 -4.98 -5.12
N GLU A 91 -8.55 -5.44 -4.73
CA GLU A 91 -9.24 -6.59 -5.34
C GLU A 91 -10.59 -6.17 -5.92
N ILE A 92 -10.96 -6.79 -7.05
CA ILE A 92 -12.20 -6.45 -7.76
C ILE A 92 -12.92 -7.72 -8.19
N SER A 93 -14.21 -7.85 -7.78
CA SER A 93 -15.12 -8.91 -8.21
C SER A 93 -16.26 -8.35 -9.06
N ASP A 94 -16.56 -9.04 -10.16
CA ASP A 94 -17.67 -8.71 -11.06
C ASP A 94 -19.01 -9.31 -10.63
N ILE A 95 -18.98 -10.35 -9.80
CA ILE A 95 -20.19 -11.11 -9.45
C ILE A 95 -20.57 -11.06 -7.97
N ASP A 96 -19.58 -10.88 -7.08
CA ASP A 96 -19.82 -10.84 -5.64
C ASP A 96 -20.39 -9.49 -5.20
N ASN A 97 -21.33 -9.51 -4.29
CA ASN A 97 -21.81 -8.29 -3.64
C ASN A 97 -20.92 -7.91 -2.45
N ASN A 98 -21.13 -6.71 -1.89
CA ASN A 98 -20.33 -6.21 -0.76
C ASN A 98 -20.32 -7.16 0.45
N ALA A 99 -21.42 -7.86 0.73
CA ALA A 99 -21.47 -8.81 1.85
C ALA A 99 -20.55 -10.03 1.61
N MET A 100 -20.44 -10.50 0.37
CA MET A 100 -19.51 -11.59 0.00
C MET A 100 -18.08 -11.11 0.01
N CYS A 101 -17.83 -9.87 -0.43
CA CYS A 101 -16.50 -9.25 -0.33
C CYS A 101 -16.04 -9.11 1.12
N LEU A 102 -16.91 -8.70 2.04
CA LEU A 102 -16.58 -8.66 3.47
C LEU A 102 -16.25 -10.04 4.04
N GLN A 103 -17.01 -11.10 3.64
CA GLN A 103 -16.67 -12.46 4.03
C GLN A 103 -15.32 -12.93 3.49
N TRP A 104 -14.98 -12.51 2.27
CA TRP A 104 -13.67 -12.77 1.67
C TRP A 104 -12.56 -12.10 2.47
N CYS A 105 -12.73 -10.82 2.81
CA CYS A 105 -11.76 -10.09 3.63
C CYS A 105 -11.51 -10.77 4.98
N ASP A 106 -12.58 -11.18 5.66
CA ASP A 106 -12.49 -11.89 6.95
C ASP A 106 -11.79 -13.26 6.81
N GLU A 107 -12.09 -14.01 5.74
CA GLU A 107 -11.55 -15.36 5.55
C GLU A 107 -10.04 -15.35 5.20
N PHE A 108 -9.59 -14.39 4.39
CA PHE A 108 -8.21 -14.32 3.89
C PHE A 108 -7.37 -13.22 4.52
N ASN A 109 -7.90 -12.55 5.54
CA ASN A 109 -7.25 -11.41 6.21
C ASN A 109 -6.82 -10.34 5.21
N VAL A 110 -7.75 -9.96 4.32
CA VAL A 110 -7.54 -8.89 3.34
C VAL A 110 -7.83 -7.55 4.00
N GLU A 111 -6.82 -6.71 4.14
CA GLU A 111 -6.89 -5.40 4.80
C GLU A 111 -6.83 -4.22 3.80
N PHE A 112 -6.84 -4.52 2.52
CA PHE A 112 -6.84 -3.52 1.44
C PHE A 112 -8.20 -3.49 0.73
N PRO A 113 -8.47 -2.43 -0.07
CA PRO A 113 -9.77 -2.25 -0.72
C PRO A 113 -10.19 -3.44 -1.56
N THR A 114 -11.40 -3.93 -1.28
CA THR A 114 -12.03 -5.03 -2.01
C THR A 114 -13.36 -4.55 -2.56
N VAL A 115 -13.50 -4.54 -3.88
CA VAL A 115 -14.63 -3.97 -4.61
C VAL A 115 -15.52 -5.09 -5.12
N GLY A 116 -16.79 -5.04 -4.74
CA GLY A 116 -17.80 -5.93 -5.26
C GLY A 116 -18.50 -5.36 -6.51
N ARG A 117 -19.40 -6.17 -7.07
CA ARG A 117 -20.28 -5.74 -8.15
C ARG A 117 -21.07 -4.47 -7.78
N ASP A 118 -21.50 -4.37 -6.52
CA ASP A 118 -22.30 -3.24 -6.02
C ASP A 118 -21.47 -1.92 -5.98
N GLY A 119 -20.15 -2.03 -5.97
CA GLY A 119 -19.21 -0.91 -5.98
C GLY A 119 -18.62 -0.55 -7.34
N GLY A 120 -19.11 -1.16 -8.43
CA GLY A 120 -18.62 -0.90 -9.78
C GLY A 120 -17.66 -1.97 -10.33
N GLY A 121 -17.50 -3.10 -9.63
CA GLY A 121 -16.56 -4.15 -10.03
C GLY A 121 -16.86 -4.76 -11.39
N ALA A 122 -18.14 -4.94 -11.74
CA ALA A 122 -18.54 -5.49 -13.03
C ALA A 122 -18.16 -4.58 -14.22
N GLU A 123 -18.27 -3.28 -14.04
CA GLU A 123 -17.91 -2.27 -15.02
C GLU A 123 -16.39 -2.28 -15.25
N VAL A 124 -15.59 -2.41 -14.20
CA VAL A 124 -14.12 -2.46 -14.31
C VAL A 124 -13.67 -3.77 -14.98
N HIS A 125 -14.25 -4.93 -14.63
CA HIS A 125 -14.00 -6.18 -15.34
C HIS A 125 -14.24 -6.05 -16.85
N SER A 126 -15.37 -5.43 -17.23
CA SER A 126 -15.70 -5.19 -18.63
C SER A 126 -14.73 -4.22 -19.29
N LEU A 127 -14.37 -3.12 -18.59
CA LEU A 127 -13.48 -2.08 -19.06
C LEU A 127 -12.07 -2.63 -19.37
N TYR A 128 -11.56 -3.49 -18.49
CA TYR A 128 -10.24 -4.10 -18.62
C TYR A 128 -10.26 -5.41 -19.43
N GLY A 129 -11.43 -5.85 -19.91
CA GLY A 129 -11.60 -7.05 -20.72
C GLY A 129 -11.27 -8.34 -19.98
N ILE A 130 -11.45 -8.34 -18.64
CA ILE A 130 -11.19 -9.53 -17.80
C ILE A 130 -12.23 -10.59 -18.07
N THR A 131 -11.80 -11.79 -18.43
CA THR A 131 -12.70 -12.89 -18.81
C THR A 131 -12.55 -14.14 -17.95
N ALA A 132 -11.60 -14.14 -17.05
CA ALA A 132 -11.33 -15.25 -16.11
C ALA A 132 -10.62 -14.75 -14.86
N CYS A 133 -10.77 -15.46 -13.74
CA CYS A 133 -10.12 -15.21 -12.47
C CYS A 133 -9.35 -16.46 -11.97
N PRO A 134 -8.26 -16.30 -11.23
CA PRO A 134 -7.66 -15.01 -10.88
C PRO A 134 -6.97 -14.35 -12.08
N THR A 135 -6.99 -13.03 -12.15
CA THR A 135 -6.17 -12.26 -13.07
C THR A 135 -5.56 -11.10 -12.28
N VAL A 136 -4.24 -11.08 -12.19
CA VAL A 136 -3.51 -10.02 -11.50
C VAL A 136 -2.85 -9.11 -12.53
N ILE A 137 -3.08 -7.80 -12.43
CA ILE A 137 -2.44 -6.79 -13.27
C ILE A 137 -1.68 -5.80 -12.41
N LEU A 138 -0.60 -5.23 -12.97
CA LEU A 138 0.13 -4.11 -12.37
C LEU A 138 0.03 -2.92 -13.29
N ILE A 139 -0.37 -1.79 -12.75
CA ILE A 139 -0.47 -0.50 -13.44
C ILE A 139 0.56 0.43 -12.82
N MET A 140 1.42 1.01 -13.66
CA MET A 140 2.45 1.93 -13.22
C MET A 140 1.92 3.39 -13.17
N PRO A 141 2.60 4.30 -12.45
CA PRO A 141 2.20 5.72 -12.38
C PRO A 141 2.11 6.42 -13.74
N ASP A 142 2.88 5.97 -14.74
CA ASP A 142 2.81 6.44 -16.12
C ASP A 142 1.64 5.85 -16.92
N ARG A 143 0.76 5.08 -16.23
CA ARG A 143 -0.43 4.38 -16.77
C ARG A 143 -0.13 3.16 -17.62
N SER A 144 1.12 2.78 -17.84
CA SER A 144 1.47 1.53 -18.51
C SER A 144 1.06 0.30 -17.69
N ILE A 145 0.75 -0.81 -18.37
CA ILE A 145 0.37 -2.08 -17.74
C ILE A 145 1.44 -3.13 -18.05
N PRO A 146 2.55 -3.18 -17.32
CA PRO A 146 3.64 -4.14 -17.58
C PRO A 146 3.27 -5.58 -17.19
N ILE A 147 2.42 -5.78 -16.18
CA ILE A 147 1.84 -7.09 -15.85
C ILE A 147 0.37 -7.07 -16.27
N LYS A 148 0.04 -7.82 -17.32
CA LYS A 148 -1.30 -7.84 -17.94
C LYS A 148 -2.17 -9.01 -17.50
N GLY A 149 -1.61 -9.91 -16.75
CA GLY A 149 -2.20 -11.12 -16.23
C GLY A 149 -1.08 -11.98 -15.68
N TYR A 150 -1.18 -12.30 -14.42
CA TYR A 150 -0.19 -13.18 -13.82
C TYR A 150 -0.46 -14.61 -14.31
N PRO A 151 0.55 -15.32 -14.77
CA PRO A 151 0.35 -16.68 -15.26
C PRO A 151 -0.13 -17.58 -14.13
N PRO A 152 -1.07 -18.48 -14.37
CA PRO A 152 -1.65 -19.36 -13.37
C PRO A 152 -0.71 -20.51 -12.95
N MET A 153 0.57 -20.30 -12.95
CA MET A 153 1.56 -21.33 -12.62
C MET A 153 2.02 -21.18 -11.17
N TYR A 154 1.44 -21.99 -10.32
CA TYR A 154 1.78 -22.21 -8.91
C TYR A 154 3.17 -22.84 -8.70
N PRO A 155 3.79 -22.67 -7.54
CA PRO A 155 3.29 -22.08 -6.31
C PRO A 155 3.69 -20.62 -6.15
N PHE A 156 2.75 -19.82 -5.72
CA PHE A 156 3.04 -18.49 -5.25
C PHE A 156 3.54 -18.55 -3.81
N SER A 157 4.48 -17.70 -3.50
CA SER A 157 4.79 -17.31 -2.13
C SER A 157 4.72 -15.79 -2.06
N VAL A 158 4.59 -15.24 -0.86
CA VAL A 158 4.67 -13.80 -0.65
C VAL A 158 5.94 -13.23 -1.29
N GLY A 159 7.09 -13.87 -1.04
CA GLY A 159 8.38 -13.46 -1.60
C GLY A 159 8.44 -13.46 -3.12
N GLU A 160 7.70 -14.35 -3.81
CA GLU A 160 7.64 -14.34 -5.28
C GLU A 160 6.82 -13.16 -5.81
N VAL A 161 5.72 -12.79 -5.15
CA VAL A 161 4.95 -11.58 -5.50
C VAL A 161 5.78 -10.33 -5.30
N VAL A 162 6.45 -10.21 -4.16
CA VAL A 162 7.35 -9.09 -3.83
C VAL A 162 8.51 -9.01 -4.84
N GLN A 163 9.16 -10.14 -5.15
CA GLN A 163 10.23 -10.20 -6.15
C GLN A 163 9.74 -9.81 -7.54
N LEU A 164 8.53 -10.21 -7.93
CA LEU A 164 7.93 -9.82 -9.19
C LEU A 164 7.73 -8.31 -9.26
N LEU A 165 7.16 -7.70 -8.21
CA LEU A 165 6.95 -6.26 -8.13
C LEU A 165 8.29 -5.51 -8.20
N GLY A 166 9.32 -5.97 -7.51
CA GLY A 166 10.66 -5.38 -7.54
C GLY A 166 11.35 -5.37 -8.91
N GLN A 167 10.82 -6.09 -9.92
CA GLN A 167 11.32 -6.04 -11.31
C GLN A 167 10.79 -4.81 -12.07
N TYR A 168 9.79 -4.11 -11.54
CA TYR A 168 9.15 -2.97 -12.18
C TYR A 168 9.39 -1.69 -11.38
N GLY A 169 10.20 -0.80 -11.93
CA GLY A 169 10.53 0.47 -11.28
C GLY A 169 11.29 0.27 -9.96
N ASN A 170 11.06 1.14 -9.01
CA ASN A 170 11.64 1.10 -7.67
C ASN A 170 10.64 0.55 -6.63
N LEU A 171 9.78 -0.39 -7.01
CA LEU A 171 8.81 -0.98 -6.10
C LEU A 171 9.55 -1.87 -5.09
N GLN A 172 9.76 -1.37 -3.87
CA GLN A 172 10.54 -2.03 -2.84
C GLN A 172 9.67 -2.42 -1.65
N PRO A 173 10.05 -3.47 -0.89
CA PRO A 173 9.43 -3.76 0.40
C PRO A 173 9.53 -2.60 1.38
N HIS A 174 8.44 -2.35 2.10
CA HIS A 174 8.33 -1.37 3.17
C HIS A 174 7.55 -1.98 4.32
N ASP A 175 7.75 -1.48 5.53
CA ASP A 175 6.87 -1.84 6.64
C ASP A 175 5.54 -1.07 6.58
N CYS A 176 4.53 -1.55 7.30
CA CYS A 176 3.21 -0.90 7.38
C CYS A 176 3.18 0.30 8.32
N SER A 177 4.29 0.74 8.84
CA SER A 177 4.39 1.99 9.58
C SER A 177 4.32 3.16 8.58
N GLY A 178 3.13 3.32 8.00
CA GLY A 178 2.84 4.43 7.10
C GLY A 178 2.75 5.70 7.88
N LEU A 179 3.78 6.30 7.86
CA LEU A 179 4.13 7.71 7.85
C LEU A 179 5.63 7.75 8.03
N LEU A 180 6.23 8.24 7.10
CA LEU A 180 7.26 9.23 7.28
C LEU A 180 8.21 9.06 6.13
N VAL A 181 8.12 10.02 5.22
CA VAL A 181 9.30 10.62 4.64
C VAL A 181 10.47 9.66 4.54
N ASP A 182 10.88 9.32 3.33
CA ASP A 182 12.20 8.76 3.08
C ASP A 182 13.20 9.28 4.10
N SER A 183 13.59 8.44 5.02
CA SER A 183 14.73 8.68 5.86
C SER A 183 15.78 7.62 5.56
N PRO A 184 16.80 7.97 4.79
CA PRO A 184 18.06 7.28 4.91
C PRO A 184 18.78 7.88 6.13
N ASP A 185 18.28 7.67 7.32
CA ASP A 185 18.88 7.88 8.64
C ASP A 185 17.72 7.94 9.64
N GLU A 186 17.83 7.26 10.79
CA GLU A 186 16.88 7.36 11.90
C GLU A 186 16.67 8.84 12.25
N VAL A 187 15.66 9.50 11.68
CA VAL A 187 15.26 10.82 12.17
C VAL A 187 14.60 10.61 13.51
N GLN A 188 15.35 10.82 14.56
CA GLN A 188 14.79 10.89 15.90
C GLN A 188 13.73 11.99 15.91
N THR A 189 12.47 11.59 16.06
CA THR A 189 11.35 12.54 16.11
C THR A 189 11.44 13.38 17.37
N LEU A 190 11.26 14.71 17.21
CA LEU A 190 11.21 15.64 18.32
C LEU A 190 10.17 15.18 19.37
N GLY A 191 10.64 14.78 20.53
CA GLY A 191 9.83 14.35 21.66
C GLY A 191 9.83 15.41 22.76
N VAL A 192 8.74 15.49 23.53
CA VAL A 192 8.61 16.35 24.70
C VAL A 192 7.91 15.62 25.83
N TYR A 193 8.52 15.57 27.02
CA TYR A 193 7.93 14.93 28.19
C TYR A 193 8.48 15.48 29.51
N PRO A 194 7.73 15.41 30.65
CA PRO A 194 6.32 14.99 30.68
C PRO A 194 5.41 15.99 29.98
N ASN A 195 4.23 15.57 29.59
CA ASN A 195 3.20 16.43 29.04
C ASN A 195 1.83 16.01 29.62
N PRO A 196 1.20 16.81 30.52
CA PRO A 196 1.61 18.13 30.97
C PRO A 196 2.94 18.17 31.73
N ALA A 197 3.68 19.28 31.59
CA ALA A 197 4.88 19.59 32.33
C ALA A 197 4.54 20.56 33.50
N SER A 198 5.31 20.49 34.58
CA SER A 198 5.20 21.46 35.67
C SER A 198 6.51 22.29 35.83
N GLU A 199 7.55 21.70 36.35
CA GLU A 199 8.82 22.41 36.62
C GLU A 199 9.87 22.21 35.53
N VAL A 200 9.84 21.04 34.87
CA VAL A 200 10.84 20.65 33.85
C VAL A 200 10.14 19.98 32.68
N LEU A 201 10.54 20.35 31.46
CA LEU A 201 10.21 19.67 30.23
C LEU A 201 11.49 19.11 29.62
N THR A 202 11.50 17.86 29.27
CA THR A 202 12.60 17.22 28.53
C THR A 202 12.27 17.17 27.03
N ILE A 203 13.19 17.65 26.22
CA ILE A 203 13.10 17.63 24.75
C ILE A 203 14.06 16.55 24.27
N THR A 204 13.60 15.72 23.31
CA THR A 204 14.40 14.64 22.69
C THR A 204 14.33 14.69 21.18
N GLY A 205 15.25 14.02 20.49
CA GLY A 205 15.27 13.97 19.02
C GLY A 205 16.08 15.10 18.39
N ILE A 206 17.06 15.66 19.13
CA ILE A 206 18.04 16.62 18.62
C ILE A 206 19.30 15.83 18.22
N GLU A 207 19.70 15.91 16.96
CA GLU A 207 20.81 15.11 16.41
C GLU A 207 22.12 15.90 16.24
N SER A 208 22.02 17.22 16.14
CA SER A 208 23.17 18.09 15.90
C SER A 208 22.99 19.42 16.62
N LEU A 209 24.04 20.23 16.66
CA LEU A 209 23.95 21.58 17.22
C LEU A 209 22.91 22.40 16.46
N GLU A 210 21.79 22.70 17.12
CA GLU A 210 20.71 23.48 16.53
C GLU A 210 20.06 24.42 17.57
N SER A 211 19.28 25.39 17.08
CA SER A 211 18.46 26.23 17.90
C SER A 211 17.14 25.55 18.26
N VAL A 212 16.77 25.60 19.52
CA VAL A 212 15.47 25.16 20.04
C VAL A 212 14.75 26.37 20.59
N SER A 213 13.62 26.74 20.05
CA SER A 213 12.82 27.89 20.47
C SER A 213 11.48 27.44 21.06
N VAL A 214 11.07 28.09 22.15
CA VAL A 214 9.76 27.87 22.77
C VAL A 214 8.84 29.05 22.48
N PHE A 215 7.61 28.77 22.07
CA PHE A 215 6.59 29.77 21.75
C PHE A 215 5.32 29.52 22.56
N ASN A 216 4.62 30.59 22.93
CA ASN A 216 3.27 30.50 23.46
C ASN A 216 2.23 30.40 22.32
N ILE A 217 0.93 30.21 22.65
CA ILE A 217 -0.17 30.12 21.69
C ILE A 217 -0.36 31.37 20.82
N LEU A 218 0.18 32.53 21.22
CA LEU A 218 0.14 33.75 20.43
C LEU A 218 1.33 33.89 19.48
N GLY A 219 2.22 32.88 19.43
CA GLY A 219 3.41 32.89 18.60
C GLY A 219 4.54 33.73 19.12
N GLN A 220 4.45 34.20 20.37
CA GLN A 220 5.53 34.94 21.02
C GLN A 220 6.62 33.98 21.47
N LYS A 221 7.87 34.27 21.12
CA LYS A 221 9.02 33.50 21.56
C LYS A 221 9.24 33.76 23.06
N MET A 222 9.21 32.67 23.82
CA MET A 222 9.43 32.69 25.28
C MET A 222 10.91 32.51 25.60
N ASP A 223 11.54 31.52 24.96
CA ASP A 223 12.96 31.20 25.12
C ASP A 223 13.59 30.66 23.82
N GLU A 224 14.93 30.70 23.77
CA GLU A 224 15.73 30.12 22.71
C GLU A 224 17.02 29.56 23.31
N PHE A 225 17.33 28.33 22.94
CA PHE A 225 18.46 27.54 23.38
C PHE A 225 19.28 27.06 22.19
N GLN A 226 20.58 26.87 22.39
CA GLN A 226 21.45 26.14 21.45
C GLN A 226 21.90 24.87 22.14
N THR A 227 21.63 23.75 21.55
CA THR A 227 22.01 22.44 22.09
C THR A 227 22.39 21.45 21.02
N SER A 228 23.26 20.51 21.38
CA SER A 228 23.59 19.32 20.58
C SER A 228 23.28 18.03 21.34
N GLU A 229 22.61 18.16 22.51
CA GLU A 229 22.28 17.00 23.33
C GLU A 229 20.99 16.36 22.82
N SER A 230 21.02 15.05 22.61
CA SER A 230 19.85 14.28 22.18
C SER A 230 18.71 14.25 23.21
N VAL A 231 19.01 14.55 24.48
CA VAL A 231 18.06 14.70 25.58
C VAL A 231 18.34 16.01 26.29
N PHE A 232 17.49 17.00 26.11
CA PHE A 232 17.72 18.35 26.59
C PHE A 232 16.58 18.82 27.54
N PRO A 233 16.85 18.96 28.87
CA PRO A 233 15.87 19.45 29.80
C PRO A 233 15.83 20.99 29.81
N ILE A 234 14.63 21.59 29.86
CA ILE A 234 14.40 23.02 30.07
C ILE A 234 13.54 23.23 31.29
N SER A 235 13.79 24.35 32.03
CA SER A 235 12.95 24.72 33.15
C SER A 235 11.68 25.41 32.65
N THR A 236 10.53 24.95 33.12
CA THR A 236 9.21 25.49 32.81
C THR A 236 8.58 26.21 34.04
N ALA A 237 9.27 26.24 35.18
CA ALA A 237 8.76 26.77 36.44
C ALA A 237 8.30 28.25 36.38
N ASN A 238 8.81 29.01 35.41
CA ASN A 238 8.44 30.44 35.25
C ASN A 238 7.43 30.67 34.11
N TYR A 239 6.96 29.63 33.46
CA TYR A 239 5.97 29.77 32.39
C TYR A 239 4.56 29.67 32.98
N PRO A 240 3.64 30.57 32.63
CA PRO A 240 2.24 30.42 33.00
C PRO A 240 1.62 29.10 32.53
N ASP A 241 0.59 28.65 33.24
CA ASP A 241 -0.20 27.52 32.76
C ASP A 241 -0.76 27.79 31.36
N GLY A 242 -0.64 26.81 30.48
CA GLY A 242 -1.11 26.98 29.10
C GLY A 242 -0.45 26.04 28.10
N THR A 243 -0.79 26.24 26.84
CA THR A 243 -0.23 25.48 25.72
C THR A 243 0.94 26.22 25.09
N TYR A 244 2.00 25.48 24.79
CA TYR A 244 3.25 25.96 24.21
C TYR A 244 3.68 25.09 23.05
N PHE A 245 4.62 25.60 22.26
CA PHE A 245 5.22 24.90 21.13
C PHE A 245 6.75 24.98 21.24
N VAL A 246 7.40 23.84 21.07
CA VAL A 246 8.84 23.77 20.78
C VAL A 246 9.02 23.77 19.28
N LYS A 247 9.98 24.50 18.76
CA LYS A 247 10.40 24.48 17.37
C LYS A 247 11.92 24.41 17.28
N THR A 248 12.42 23.49 16.45
CA THR A 248 13.85 23.33 16.18
C THR A 248 14.30 24.14 14.97
N GLY A 249 15.59 24.39 14.85
CA GLY A 249 16.20 25.06 13.70
C GLY A 249 15.98 24.34 12.38
N GLN A 250 15.79 23.02 12.40
CA GLN A 250 15.48 22.19 11.25
C GLN A 250 13.98 22.19 10.88
N GLY A 251 13.16 22.94 11.65
CA GLY A 251 11.74 23.13 11.31
C GLY A 251 10.78 22.14 11.97
N GLN A 252 11.27 21.17 12.76
CA GLN A 252 10.40 20.30 13.55
C GLN A 252 9.67 21.11 14.61
N SER A 253 8.43 20.74 14.95
CA SER A 253 7.67 21.37 16.03
C SER A 253 6.82 20.37 16.79
N LYS A 254 6.65 20.61 18.10
CA LYS A 254 5.83 19.81 19.00
C LYS A 254 5.12 20.67 20.01
N SER A 255 3.84 20.41 20.28
CA SER A 255 3.08 21.08 21.32
C SER A 255 3.21 20.38 22.66
N PHE A 256 3.14 21.15 23.75
CA PHE A 256 3.08 20.68 25.13
C PHE A 256 2.23 21.59 26.00
N VAL A 257 1.81 21.08 27.12
CA VAL A 257 1.00 21.83 28.12
C VAL A 257 1.79 22.00 29.41
N ILE A 258 1.73 23.18 30.00
CA ILE A 258 2.22 23.45 31.33
C ILE A 258 1.05 23.54 32.28
N LEU A 259 1.17 22.88 33.44
CA LEU A 259 0.20 22.86 34.51
C LEU A 259 0.94 22.75 35.85
N HIS A 260 0.83 23.80 36.71
CA HIS A 260 1.43 23.84 38.03
C HIS A 260 0.49 23.40 39.13
#